data_4775cb25b5fe8ceb98e4748890a2cb08
#
_entry.id   4775cb25b5fe8ceb98e4748890a2cb08
#
_cell.length_a   1.000
_cell.length_b   1.000
_cell.length_c   1.000
_cell.angle_alpha   90.00
_cell.angle_beta   90.00
_cell.angle_gamma   90.00
#
_symmetry.space_group_name_H-M   'P 1'
#
loop_
_entity.id
_entity.type
_entity.pdbx_description
1 polymer ?
#
loop_
_entity_poly.entity_id
_entity_poly.type
_entity_poly.pdbx_seq_one_letter_code
_entity_poly.pdbx_strand_id
1 'polypeptide(L)'
;AVKSLQEEGYSITAVTNKGYCLNPATDILSVQSISKYLLPEMKHLQLEVYKTIDSTNIRAKEYAAQGKPEGIVVIAESQTAGRGRMGRSFYSPPVSGVYISFLMRPKFSAQESLFMTTAAAVAAAEAIEEASGNRAEIKWVNDVFCHGKKVCGILTEASVNVESGMLEYAVTGIGFNVREPEG
;
A
#
# COMPACT_ATOMS: atom_id res chain seq x y z
N ALA A 1 0.29 28.90 -1.50
CA ALA A 1 1.13 27.71 -1.89
C ALA A 1 1.97 27.23 -0.71
N VAL A 2 3.07 27.97 -0.25
CA VAL A 2 3.93 27.45 0.83
C VAL A 2 3.19 27.25 2.13
N LYS A 3 2.37 28.21 2.55
CA LYS A 3 1.56 28.11 3.76
C LYS A 3 0.59 26.94 3.73
N SER A 4 -0.04 26.67 2.59
CA SER A 4 -0.91 25.51 2.39
C SER A 4 -0.14 24.19 2.59
N LEU A 5 1.05 24.06 1.99
CA LEU A 5 1.90 22.89 2.18
C LEU A 5 2.35 22.72 3.65
N GLN A 6 2.63 23.81 4.36
CA GLN A 6 2.95 23.74 5.79
C GLN A 6 1.74 23.30 6.62
N GLU A 7 0.52 23.72 6.27
CA GLU A 7 -0.73 23.26 6.90
C GLU A 7 -1.00 21.77 6.61
N GLU A 8 -0.55 21.27 5.47
CA GLU A 8 -0.57 19.84 5.11
C GLU A 8 0.51 19.03 5.85
N GLY A 9 1.42 19.70 6.60
CA GLY A 9 2.44 19.07 7.43
C GLY A 9 3.85 19.07 6.81
N TYR A 10 4.05 19.65 5.60
CA TYR A 10 5.38 19.76 5.02
C TYR A 10 6.28 20.68 5.85
N SER A 11 7.44 20.17 6.29
CA SER A 11 8.45 20.97 6.97
C SER A 11 9.20 21.85 5.98
N ILE A 12 8.72 23.07 5.80
CA ILE A 12 9.31 24.06 4.90
C ILE A 12 9.85 25.23 5.70
N THR A 13 11.15 25.48 5.59
CA THR A 13 11.82 26.65 6.19
C THR A 13 11.97 27.76 5.16
N ALA A 14 11.64 29.00 5.57
CA ALA A 14 11.91 30.19 4.79
C ALA A 14 13.30 30.74 5.17
N VAL A 15 14.14 31.01 4.18
CA VAL A 15 15.45 31.62 4.39
C VAL A 15 15.44 32.98 3.71
N THR A 16 15.63 34.04 4.48
CA THR A 16 15.62 35.42 4.00
C THR A 16 16.59 35.60 2.80
N ASN A 17 16.08 36.14 1.71
CA ASN A 17 16.78 36.37 0.44
C ASN A 17 17.30 35.11 -0.28
N LYS A 18 16.96 33.89 0.21
CA LYS A 18 17.37 32.60 -0.40
C LYS A 18 16.19 31.73 -0.83
N GLY A 19 14.96 32.08 -0.39
CA GLY A 19 13.74 31.36 -0.74
C GLY A 19 13.31 30.34 0.30
N TYR A 20 12.76 29.22 -0.15
CA TYR A 20 12.20 28.17 0.69
C TYR A 20 13.00 26.88 0.54
N CYS A 21 13.16 26.16 1.65
CA CYS A 21 13.80 24.86 1.66
C CYS A 21 12.85 23.83 2.29
N LEU A 22 12.56 22.76 1.54
CA LEU A 22 11.86 21.59 2.08
C LEU A 22 12.86 20.78 2.90
N ASN A 23 12.49 20.47 4.16
CA ASN A 23 13.29 19.57 4.98
C ASN A 23 13.28 18.18 4.36
N PRO A 24 14.45 17.58 4.03
CA PRO A 24 14.51 16.23 3.46
C PRO A 24 13.97 15.14 4.41
N ALA A 25 13.93 15.40 5.72
CA ALA A 25 13.36 14.50 6.72
C ALA A 25 11.83 14.65 6.87
N THR A 26 11.15 15.38 5.97
CA THR A 26 9.69 15.48 5.98
C THR A 26 9.07 14.11 5.73
N ASP A 27 8.40 13.56 6.72
CA ASP A 27 7.74 12.25 6.71
C ASP A 27 6.27 12.40 6.30
N ILE A 28 6.03 12.75 5.03
CA ILE A 28 4.69 12.85 4.47
C ILE A 28 4.54 11.82 3.35
N LEU A 29 3.52 11.01 3.47
CA LEU A 29 3.10 10.09 2.43
C LEU A 29 2.45 10.88 1.28
N SER A 30 3.14 10.98 0.15
CA SER A 30 2.66 11.69 -1.04
C SER A 30 3.19 11.01 -2.31
N VAL A 31 2.52 11.26 -3.44
CA VAL A 31 3.00 10.76 -4.74
C VAL A 31 4.44 11.19 -4.98
N GLN A 32 4.78 12.43 -4.68
CA GLN A 32 6.12 12.99 -4.88
C GLN A 32 7.17 12.34 -3.98
N SER A 33 6.83 12.07 -2.71
CA SER A 33 7.77 11.41 -1.78
C SER A 33 8.04 9.96 -2.18
N ILE A 34 7.01 9.23 -2.62
CA ILE A 34 7.12 7.83 -3.05
C ILE A 34 7.86 7.72 -4.37
N SER A 35 7.55 8.60 -5.34
CA SER A 35 8.13 8.54 -6.70
C SER A 35 9.65 8.63 -6.74
N LYS A 36 10.28 9.17 -5.69
CA LYS A 36 11.75 9.25 -5.58
C LYS A 36 12.39 7.87 -5.41
N TYR A 37 11.65 6.92 -4.86
CA TYR A 37 12.14 5.57 -4.54
C TYR A 37 11.70 4.54 -5.58
N LEU A 38 10.85 4.92 -6.55
CA LEU A 38 10.45 4.01 -7.61
C LEU A 38 11.62 3.73 -8.56
N LEU A 39 11.85 2.47 -8.81
CA LEU A 39 12.77 2.03 -9.85
C LEU A 39 12.31 2.53 -11.23
N PRO A 40 13.23 2.73 -12.19
CA PRO A 40 12.89 3.25 -13.53
C PRO A 40 11.75 2.47 -14.20
N GLU A 41 11.75 1.16 -14.09
CA GLU A 41 10.73 0.26 -14.63
C GLU A 41 9.36 0.39 -13.97
N MET A 42 9.28 0.95 -12.76
CA MET A 42 8.04 1.16 -12.01
C MET A 42 7.44 2.55 -12.20
N LYS A 43 8.11 3.45 -12.94
CA LYS A 43 7.63 4.83 -13.14
C LYS A 43 6.34 4.94 -13.94
N HIS A 44 5.92 3.86 -14.59
CA HIS A 44 4.64 3.76 -15.29
C HIS A 44 3.45 3.58 -14.35
N LEU A 45 3.68 3.24 -13.08
CA LEU A 45 2.63 3.03 -12.09
C LEU A 45 1.89 4.34 -11.79
N GLN A 46 0.56 4.25 -11.73
CA GLN A 46 -0.30 5.36 -11.33
C GLN A 46 -0.52 5.31 -9.82
N LEU A 47 0.13 6.21 -9.10
CA LEU A 47 0.03 6.30 -7.64
C LEU A 47 -1.12 7.21 -7.25
N GLU A 48 -1.98 6.73 -6.36
CA GLU A 48 -2.99 7.52 -5.66
C GLU A 48 -2.76 7.43 -4.16
N VAL A 49 -2.56 8.57 -3.51
CA VAL A 49 -2.22 8.66 -2.09
C VAL A 49 -3.31 9.39 -1.34
N TYR A 50 -3.79 8.76 -0.28
CA TYR A 50 -4.85 9.27 0.59
C TYR A 50 -4.34 9.39 2.02
N LYS A 51 -4.69 10.47 2.71
CA LYS A 51 -4.50 10.57 4.15
C LYS A 51 -5.42 9.59 4.88
N THR A 52 -6.69 9.55 4.45
CA THR A 52 -7.70 8.63 4.98
C THR A 52 -8.63 8.19 3.86
N ILE A 53 -8.94 6.90 3.81
CA ILE A 53 -9.91 6.32 2.88
C ILE A 53 -10.73 5.25 3.61
N ASP A 54 -11.81 4.78 3.03
CA ASP A 54 -12.54 3.62 3.55
C ASP A 54 -11.70 2.35 3.48
N SER A 55 -11.24 1.98 2.27
CA SER A 55 -10.32 0.86 2.04
C SER A 55 -9.60 1.01 0.71
N THR A 56 -8.28 0.84 0.73
CA THR A 56 -7.45 0.84 -0.49
C THR A 56 -7.87 -0.28 -1.45
N ASN A 57 -8.27 -1.47 -0.93
CA ASN A 57 -8.78 -2.57 -1.76
C ASN A 57 -10.12 -2.21 -2.43
N ILE A 58 -11.04 -1.57 -1.69
CA ILE A 58 -12.33 -1.15 -2.26
C ILE A 58 -12.09 -0.18 -3.41
N ARG A 59 -11.26 0.84 -3.20
CA ARG A 59 -10.94 1.82 -4.23
C ARG A 59 -10.29 1.18 -5.47
N ALA A 60 -9.33 0.29 -5.29
CA ALA A 60 -8.71 -0.42 -6.39
C ALA A 60 -9.71 -1.31 -7.17
N LYS A 61 -10.67 -1.96 -6.48
CA LYS A 61 -11.76 -2.71 -7.14
C LYS A 61 -12.73 -1.81 -7.89
N GLU A 62 -13.02 -0.61 -7.40
CA GLU A 62 -13.82 0.37 -8.14
C GLU A 62 -13.17 0.73 -9.47
N TYR A 63 -11.86 0.94 -9.50
CA TYR A 63 -11.11 1.17 -10.74
C TYR A 63 -11.15 -0.04 -11.67
N ALA A 64 -11.02 -1.24 -11.13
CA ALA A 64 -11.15 -2.47 -11.92
C ALA A 64 -12.52 -2.58 -12.58
N ALA A 65 -13.60 -2.29 -11.84
CA ALA A 65 -14.98 -2.30 -12.34
C ALA A 65 -15.25 -1.21 -13.39
N GLN A 66 -14.54 -0.09 -13.33
CA GLN A 66 -14.57 0.97 -14.36
C GLN A 66 -13.75 0.62 -15.61
N GLY A 67 -13.15 -0.57 -15.68
CA GLY A 67 -12.31 -0.99 -16.81
C GLY A 67 -10.94 -0.33 -16.86
N LYS A 68 -10.49 0.30 -15.78
CA LYS A 68 -9.15 0.91 -15.72
C LYS A 68 -8.06 -0.15 -15.94
N PRO A 69 -6.92 0.22 -16.55
CA PRO A 69 -5.80 -0.70 -16.77
C PRO A 69 -5.16 -1.11 -15.43
N GLU A 70 -4.33 -2.15 -15.50
CA GLU A 70 -3.43 -2.51 -14.40
C GLU A 70 -2.38 -1.42 -14.13
N GLY A 71 -1.68 -1.53 -13.00
CA GLY A 71 -0.63 -0.60 -12.61
C GLY A 71 -1.13 0.60 -11.79
N ILE A 72 -2.40 0.61 -11.40
CA ILE A 72 -2.90 1.58 -10.41
C ILE A 72 -2.53 1.07 -9.01
N VAL A 73 -1.92 1.94 -8.21
CA VAL A 73 -1.53 1.68 -6.83
C VAL A 73 -2.23 2.68 -5.92
N VAL A 74 -3.11 2.19 -5.07
CA VAL A 74 -3.82 3.00 -4.07
C VAL A 74 -3.11 2.86 -2.74
N ILE A 75 -2.74 3.99 -2.14
CA ILE A 75 -1.96 4.05 -0.91
C ILE A 75 -2.68 4.93 0.10
N ALA A 76 -2.68 4.56 1.38
CA ALA A 76 -3.30 5.35 2.43
C ALA A 76 -2.51 5.30 3.74
N GLU A 77 -2.58 6.38 4.54
CA GLU A 77 -2.05 6.44 5.90
C GLU A 77 -3.02 5.83 6.92
N SER A 78 -4.32 5.83 6.61
CA SER A 78 -5.35 5.23 7.46
C SER A 78 -6.54 4.73 6.67
N GLN A 79 -7.25 3.75 7.23
CA GLN A 79 -8.49 3.23 6.65
C GLN A 79 -9.61 3.17 7.70
N THR A 80 -10.81 3.62 7.33
CA THR A 80 -11.98 3.57 8.21
C THR A 80 -12.73 2.23 8.15
N ALA A 81 -12.52 1.47 7.06
CA ALA A 81 -13.13 0.18 6.82
C ALA A 81 -12.10 -0.83 6.23
N GLY A 82 -10.90 -0.86 6.83
CA GLY A 82 -9.83 -1.78 6.42
C GLY A 82 -10.30 -3.24 6.47
N ARG A 83 -9.93 -4.03 5.46
CA ARG A 83 -10.41 -5.40 5.24
C ARG A 83 -9.30 -6.44 5.44
N GLY A 84 -9.66 -7.51 6.10
CA GLY A 84 -8.87 -8.72 6.22
C GLY A 84 -9.59 -9.92 5.60
N ARG A 85 -8.98 -11.09 5.66
CA ARG A 85 -9.54 -12.34 5.15
C ARG A 85 -10.77 -12.78 5.95
N MET A 86 -11.67 -13.53 5.29
CA MET A 86 -12.88 -14.10 5.89
C MET A 86 -13.78 -13.08 6.57
N GLY A 87 -13.90 -11.88 5.99
CA GLY A 87 -14.76 -10.82 6.51
C GLY A 87 -14.24 -10.11 7.77
N ARG A 88 -13.02 -10.40 8.21
CA ARG A 88 -12.41 -9.70 9.35
C ARG A 88 -12.06 -8.26 8.97
N SER A 89 -12.06 -7.37 9.94
CA SER A 89 -11.50 -6.03 9.78
C SER A 89 -9.96 -6.07 9.89
N PHE A 90 -9.31 -5.14 9.20
CA PHE A 90 -7.90 -4.84 9.41
C PHE A 90 -7.81 -3.47 10.06
N TYR A 91 -7.35 -3.43 11.31
CA TYR A 91 -7.24 -2.18 12.07
C TYR A 91 -6.18 -1.28 11.46
N SER A 92 -6.58 -0.08 11.06
CA SER A 92 -5.78 0.81 10.21
C SER A 92 -5.85 2.26 10.69
N PRO A 93 -5.47 2.57 11.96
CA PRO A 93 -5.56 3.90 12.48
C PRO A 93 -4.50 4.84 11.86
N PRO A 94 -4.68 6.17 11.97
CA PRO A 94 -3.69 7.14 11.50
C PRO A 94 -2.32 6.93 12.17
N VAL A 95 -1.25 7.29 11.47
CA VAL A 95 0.15 7.34 11.98
C VAL A 95 0.74 5.98 12.36
N SER A 96 -0.03 4.90 12.32
CA SER A 96 0.41 3.56 12.75
C SER A 96 0.92 2.66 11.64
N GLY A 97 0.57 2.96 10.39
CA GLY A 97 0.88 2.06 9.28
C GLY A 97 0.80 2.71 7.92
N VAL A 98 1.06 1.89 6.91
CA VAL A 98 0.86 2.21 5.49
C VAL A 98 0.06 1.07 4.85
N TYR A 99 -0.96 1.45 4.10
CA TYR A 99 -1.88 0.51 3.46
C TYR A 99 -1.81 0.71 1.95
N ILE A 100 -1.51 -0.35 1.22
CA ILE A 100 -1.24 -0.31 -0.23
C ILE A 100 -2.08 -1.35 -0.92
N SER A 101 -2.70 -1.00 -2.05
CA SER A 101 -3.40 -1.97 -2.91
C SER A 101 -2.98 -1.79 -4.36
N PHE A 102 -2.63 -2.91 -4.99
CA PHE A 102 -2.22 -2.97 -6.39
C PHE A 102 -3.35 -3.54 -7.24
N LEU A 103 -3.75 -2.83 -8.29
CA LEU A 103 -4.64 -3.35 -9.32
C LEU A 103 -3.82 -4.04 -10.41
N MET A 104 -4.09 -5.32 -10.64
CA MET A 104 -3.42 -6.16 -11.61
C MET A 104 -4.43 -6.87 -12.51
N ARG A 105 -4.02 -7.18 -13.76
CA ARG A 105 -4.79 -7.99 -14.71
C ARG A 105 -3.95 -9.16 -15.21
N PRO A 106 -3.65 -10.11 -14.31
CA PRO A 106 -2.78 -11.22 -14.64
C PRO A 106 -3.47 -12.20 -15.59
N LYS A 107 -2.66 -12.84 -16.43
CA LYS A 107 -3.13 -13.93 -17.31
C LYS A 107 -3.05 -15.28 -16.57
N PHE A 108 -3.65 -15.35 -15.40
CA PHE A 108 -3.68 -16.52 -14.53
C PHE A 108 -5.07 -17.09 -14.41
N SER A 109 -5.15 -18.38 -14.14
CA SER A 109 -6.38 -19.03 -13.70
C SER A 109 -6.72 -18.66 -12.25
N ALA A 110 -7.96 -18.85 -11.84
CA ALA A 110 -8.38 -18.64 -10.46
C ALA A 110 -7.56 -19.50 -9.46
N GLN A 111 -7.12 -20.70 -9.87
CA GLN A 111 -6.30 -21.59 -9.05
C GLN A 111 -4.91 -21.03 -8.75
N GLU A 112 -4.36 -20.25 -9.68
CA GLU A 112 -3.04 -19.63 -9.57
C GLU A 112 -3.04 -18.33 -8.75
N SER A 113 -4.22 -17.82 -8.37
CA SER A 113 -4.34 -16.56 -7.61
C SER A 113 -3.60 -16.59 -6.25
N LEU A 114 -3.37 -17.77 -5.70
CA LEU A 114 -2.60 -17.95 -4.46
C LEU A 114 -1.15 -17.49 -4.62
N PHE A 115 -0.56 -17.66 -5.81
CA PHE A 115 0.81 -17.20 -6.08
C PHE A 115 0.97 -15.70 -5.90
N MET A 116 -0.08 -14.91 -6.17
CA MET A 116 -0.04 -13.46 -5.98
C MET A 116 0.07 -13.09 -4.49
N THR A 117 -0.67 -13.80 -3.64
CA THR A 117 -0.61 -13.58 -2.18
C THR A 117 0.77 -13.99 -1.63
N THR A 118 1.32 -15.11 -2.08
CA THR A 118 2.63 -15.58 -1.60
C THR A 118 3.77 -14.71 -2.12
N ALA A 119 3.73 -14.27 -3.37
CA ALA A 119 4.70 -13.32 -3.91
C ALA A 119 4.66 -11.98 -3.15
N ALA A 120 3.46 -11.47 -2.87
CA ALA A 120 3.29 -10.27 -2.05
C ALA A 120 3.82 -10.45 -0.62
N ALA A 121 3.69 -11.66 -0.02
CA ALA A 121 4.22 -11.93 1.30
C ALA A 121 5.74 -11.94 1.32
N VAL A 122 6.38 -12.51 0.29
CA VAL A 122 7.84 -12.48 0.14
C VAL A 122 8.33 -11.04 -0.05
N ALA A 123 7.75 -10.30 -0.99
CA ALA A 123 8.12 -8.91 -1.24
C ALA A 123 7.92 -8.01 0.00
N ALA A 124 6.84 -8.22 0.76
CA ALA A 124 6.60 -7.49 2.01
C ALA A 124 7.63 -7.85 3.09
N ALA A 125 8.01 -9.12 3.21
CA ALA A 125 9.04 -9.55 4.16
C ALA A 125 10.40 -8.94 3.82
N GLU A 126 10.82 -9.00 2.55
CA GLU A 126 12.07 -8.38 2.07
C GLU A 126 12.08 -6.86 2.32
N ALA A 127 10.98 -6.16 2.00
CA ALA A 127 10.87 -4.72 2.25
C ALA A 127 10.94 -4.37 3.75
N ILE A 128 10.35 -5.19 4.62
CA ILE A 128 10.42 -5.01 6.07
C ILE A 128 11.87 -5.22 6.56
N GLU A 129 12.55 -6.26 6.09
CA GLU A 129 13.94 -6.53 6.45
C GLU A 129 14.87 -5.41 5.99
N GLU A 130 14.72 -4.93 4.75
CA GLU A 130 15.52 -3.83 4.21
C GLU A 130 15.28 -2.52 4.99
N ALA A 131 14.03 -2.19 5.30
CA ALA A 131 13.69 -0.93 5.96
C ALA A 131 14.01 -0.92 7.46
N SER A 132 13.91 -2.07 8.15
CA SER A 132 14.00 -2.14 9.61
C SER A 132 15.27 -2.81 10.12
N GLY A 133 15.99 -3.57 9.28
CA GLY A 133 17.08 -4.44 9.68
C GLY A 133 16.66 -5.65 10.54
N ASN A 134 15.35 -5.86 10.73
CA ASN A 134 14.83 -6.97 11.52
C ASN A 134 14.42 -8.13 10.62
N ARG A 135 14.68 -9.36 11.07
CA ARG A 135 14.24 -10.57 10.37
C ARG A 135 12.71 -10.65 10.35
N ALA A 136 12.16 -10.88 9.15
CA ALA A 136 10.74 -11.09 8.92
C ALA A 136 10.41 -12.58 8.71
N GLU A 137 9.33 -13.04 9.32
CA GLU A 137 8.87 -14.43 9.23
C GLU A 137 7.49 -14.47 8.60
N ILE A 138 7.34 -15.24 7.52
CA ILE A 138 6.06 -15.40 6.85
C ILE A 138 5.26 -16.48 7.57
N LYS A 139 4.15 -16.09 8.19
CA LYS A 139 3.14 -17.01 8.64
C LYS A 139 2.20 -17.29 7.47
N TRP A 140 2.34 -18.47 6.93
CA TRP A 140 1.62 -18.93 5.75
C TRP A 140 0.11 -18.65 5.86
N VAL A 141 -0.47 -17.99 4.90
CA VAL A 141 0.01 -17.62 3.56
C VAL A 141 0.14 -16.09 3.39
N ASN A 142 -0.33 -15.30 4.34
CA ASN A 142 -0.69 -13.91 4.13
C ASN A 142 -0.31 -12.95 5.26
N ASP A 143 0.39 -13.43 6.26
CA ASP A 143 0.79 -12.61 7.40
C ASP A 143 2.32 -12.61 7.55
N VAL A 144 2.90 -11.45 7.86
CA VAL A 144 4.33 -11.33 8.17
C VAL A 144 4.50 -10.91 9.62
N PHE A 145 5.45 -11.53 10.30
CA PHE A 145 5.75 -11.32 11.70
C PHE A 145 7.20 -10.88 11.88
N CYS A 146 7.43 -9.99 12.86
CA CYS A 146 8.75 -9.67 13.40
C CYS A 146 8.69 -9.79 14.91
N HIS A 147 9.63 -10.48 15.52
CA HIS A 147 9.69 -10.68 16.99
C HIS A 147 8.37 -11.20 17.59
N GLY A 148 7.68 -12.09 16.87
CA GLY A 148 6.41 -12.67 17.31
C GLY A 148 5.20 -11.73 17.19
N LYS A 149 5.37 -10.50 16.72
CA LYS A 149 4.27 -9.54 16.47
C LYS A 149 3.92 -9.52 14.97
N LYS A 150 2.63 -9.43 14.65
CA LYS A 150 2.18 -9.28 13.26
C LYS A 150 2.46 -7.86 12.78
N VAL A 151 3.38 -7.72 11.83
CA VAL A 151 3.79 -6.44 11.24
C VAL A 151 3.20 -6.20 9.85
N CYS A 152 2.68 -7.27 9.18
CA CYS A 152 2.02 -7.10 7.89
C CYS A 152 0.90 -8.13 7.71
N GLY A 153 -0.14 -7.72 7.01
CA GLY A 153 -1.22 -8.59 6.55
C GLY A 153 -1.53 -8.34 5.08
N ILE A 154 -1.81 -9.42 4.35
CA ILE A 154 -2.05 -9.38 2.91
C ILE A 154 -3.44 -9.93 2.60
N LEU A 155 -4.15 -9.25 1.71
CA LEU A 155 -5.46 -9.65 1.20
C LEU A 155 -5.51 -9.52 -0.31
N THR A 156 -5.52 -10.64 -1.02
CA THR A 156 -5.80 -10.67 -2.45
C THR A 156 -7.27 -10.98 -2.69
N GLU A 157 -7.95 -10.10 -3.42
CA GLU A 157 -9.31 -10.25 -3.90
C GLU A 157 -9.29 -10.24 -5.43
N ALA A 158 -10.02 -11.14 -6.08
CA ALA A 158 -9.99 -11.27 -7.53
C ALA A 158 -11.40 -11.45 -8.09
N SER A 159 -11.61 -11.03 -9.35
CA SER A 159 -12.76 -11.37 -10.17
C SER A 159 -12.35 -12.41 -11.20
N VAL A 160 -13.23 -13.38 -11.41
CA VAL A 160 -13.00 -14.49 -12.32
C VAL A 160 -14.04 -14.43 -13.44
N ASN A 161 -13.59 -14.50 -14.67
CA ASN A 161 -14.48 -14.70 -15.81
C ASN A 161 -14.99 -16.15 -15.77
N VAL A 162 -16.31 -16.30 -15.63
CA VAL A 162 -16.96 -17.61 -15.45
C VAL A 162 -16.81 -18.51 -16.66
N GLU A 163 -16.75 -17.93 -17.87
CA GLU A 163 -16.66 -18.70 -19.11
C GLU A 163 -15.25 -19.26 -19.34
N SER A 164 -14.23 -18.45 -19.08
CA SER A 164 -12.83 -18.82 -19.33
C SER A 164 -12.11 -19.42 -18.10
N GLY A 165 -12.62 -19.21 -16.90
CA GLY A 165 -11.95 -19.56 -15.63
C GLY A 165 -10.72 -18.70 -15.32
N MET A 166 -10.45 -17.67 -16.12
CA MET A 166 -9.32 -16.77 -15.99
C MET A 166 -9.65 -15.57 -15.09
N LEU A 167 -8.64 -14.99 -14.46
CA LEU A 167 -8.81 -13.75 -13.71
C LEU A 167 -9.09 -12.59 -14.66
N GLU A 168 -10.14 -11.83 -14.39
CA GLU A 168 -10.40 -10.55 -15.04
C GLU A 168 -9.52 -9.46 -14.46
N TYR A 169 -9.41 -9.45 -13.14
CA TYR A 169 -8.49 -8.62 -12.38
C TYR A 169 -8.21 -9.24 -11.02
N ALA A 170 -7.15 -8.78 -10.39
CA ALA A 170 -6.87 -9.03 -9.00
C ALA A 170 -6.44 -7.73 -8.31
N VAL A 171 -6.84 -7.58 -7.05
CA VAL A 171 -6.42 -6.52 -6.16
C VAL A 171 -5.69 -7.15 -4.99
N THR A 172 -4.40 -6.86 -4.86
CA THR A 172 -3.60 -7.32 -3.72
C THR A 172 -3.36 -6.16 -2.78
N GLY A 173 -4.01 -6.22 -1.62
CA GLY A 173 -3.83 -5.28 -0.52
C GLY A 173 -2.76 -5.76 0.44
N ILE A 174 -1.88 -4.86 0.86
CA ILE A 174 -0.81 -5.08 1.81
C ILE A 174 -0.92 -3.99 2.88
N GLY A 175 -1.15 -4.38 4.13
CA GLY A 175 -1.19 -3.46 5.27
C GLY A 175 0.04 -3.66 6.14
N PHE A 176 0.87 -2.63 6.25
CA PHE A 176 2.05 -2.61 7.12
C PHE A 176 1.72 -1.90 8.44
N ASN A 177 2.01 -2.54 9.55
CA ASN A 177 1.99 -1.95 10.88
C ASN A 177 3.40 -1.45 11.22
N VAL A 178 3.62 -0.14 11.14
CA VAL A 178 4.95 0.48 11.30
C VAL A 178 5.19 0.89 12.76
N ARG A 179 4.14 1.29 13.45
CA ARG A 179 4.17 1.71 14.86
C ARG A 179 3.01 1.09 15.62
N GLU A 180 3.18 0.90 16.90
CA GLU A 180 2.04 0.57 17.77
C GLU A 180 1.09 1.78 17.80
N PRO A 181 -0.21 1.58 17.57
CA PRO A 181 -1.17 2.68 17.65
C PRO A 181 -1.22 3.22 19.08
N GLU A 182 -1.27 4.55 19.21
CA GLU A 182 -1.50 5.22 20.49
C GLU A 182 -2.96 5.02 20.89
N GLY A 183 -3.22 4.36 22.04
CA GLY A 183 -4.56 4.18 22.61
C GLY A 183 -4.76 2.86 23.29
#